data_6b527a3e3f8f8a24efb8b04bc1f80972
#
_entry.id   6b527a3e3f8f8a24efb8b04bc1f80972
#
_cell.length_a   1.000
_cell.length_b   1.000
_cell.length_c   1.000
_cell.angle_alpha   90.00
_cell.angle_beta   90.00
_cell.angle_gamma   90.00
#
_symmetry.space_group_name_H-M   'P 1'
#
loop_
_entity.id
_entity.type
_entity.pdbx_description
1 polymer ?
#
loop_
_entity_poly.entity_id
_entity_poly.type
_entity_poly.pdbx_seq_one_letter_code
_entity_poly.pdbx_strand_id
1 'polypeptide(L)'
;MAMEKVSFKSEDGHRLEGRLMKPEQPAGAAVLCHAHPEYGGTMSNAPIPAMQRALEAEGWASLRFNFRGVRLSEGVYGGGIGEVKDVRGALDYVSQLAPGKPLAVAGWSFGSLVGLHGACGDERVESCVLVAPPVSTGPRMDLPVSPPLERLAAWRARLLALCGTKDQFCKPEDLERWAHEVSPAAEVRIIEGADHYFYEHLEQLSKTVAEFIAKAET
;
A
#
# COMPACT_ATOMS: atom_id res chain seq x y z
N MET A 1 -21.52 3.16 -0.48
CA MET A 1 -21.45 3.16 1.01
C MET A 1 -21.01 4.51 1.56
N ALA A 2 -21.24 4.81 2.85
CA ALA A 2 -20.74 6.04 3.45
C ALA A 2 -19.28 5.85 3.88
N MET A 3 -18.44 6.83 3.58
CA MET A 3 -17.06 6.90 4.04
C MET A 3 -17.03 7.45 5.48
N GLU A 4 -16.44 6.70 6.39
CA GLU A 4 -16.34 7.06 7.80
C GLU A 4 -14.99 7.73 8.12
N LYS A 5 -15.01 8.76 8.97
CA LYS A 5 -13.80 9.29 9.59
C LYS A 5 -13.47 8.42 10.79
N VAL A 6 -12.26 7.88 10.81
CA VAL A 6 -11.81 7.01 11.90
C VAL A 6 -10.48 7.49 12.47
N SER A 7 -10.18 7.01 13.66
CA SER A 7 -8.89 7.17 14.32
C SER A 7 -8.49 5.84 14.95
N PHE A 8 -7.24 5.47 14.80
CA PHE A 8 -6.67 4.23 15.35
C PHE A 8 -5.26 4.49 15.86
N LYS A 9 -4.64 3.49 16.48
CA LYS A 9 -3.27 3.61 17.01
C LYS A 9 -2.28 2.86 16.14
N SER A 10 -1.10 3.45 15.92
CA SER A 10 0.07 2.74 15.44
C SER A 10 0.53 1.69 16.44
N GLU A 11 1.40 0.76 16.03
CA GLU A 11 1.98 -0.27 16.91
C GLU A 11 2.67 0.34 18.16
N ASP A 12 3.26 1.53 18.03
CA ASP A 12 3.91 2.26 19.12
C ASP A 12 3.04 3.36 19.76
N GLY A 13 1.73 3.34 19.49
CA GLY A 13 0.71 4.06 20.23
C GLY A 13 0.33 5.45 19.72
N HIS A 14 0.92 5.98 18.64
CA HIS A 14 0.50 7.25 18.04
C HIS A 14 -0.90 7.13 17.46
N ARG A 15 -1.73 8.14 17.70
CA ARG A 15 -3.07 8.21 17.10
C ARG A 15 -2.97 8.70 15.66
N LEU A 16 -3.51 7.91 14.74
CA LEU A 16 -3.52 8.18 13.31
C LEU A 16 -4.94 8.43 12.82
N GLU A 17 -5.11 9.38 11.90
CA GLU A 17 -6.39 9.62 11.25
C GLU A 17 -6.56 8.80 9.99
N GLY A 18 -7.79 8.37 9.71
CA GLY A 18 -8.10 7.59 8.52
C GLY A 18 -9.48 7.85 7.94
N ARG A 19 -9.69 7.26 6.79
CA ARG A 19 -10.99 7.16 6.11
C ARG A 19 -11.25 5.69 5.82
N LEU A 20 -12.32 5.20 6.39
CA LEU A 20 -12.76 3.82 6.26
C LEU A 20 -13.95 3.73 5.30
N MET A 21 -13.89 2.77 4.38
CA MET A 21 -15.05 2.25 3.65
C MET A 21 -15.22 0.80 4.05
N LYS A 22 -16.43 0.43 4.51
CA LYS A 22 -16.72 -0.92 5.01
C LYS A 22 -18.10 -1.40 4.55
N PRO A 23 -18.15 -2.45 3.72
CA PRO A 23 -19.40 -3.17 3.45
C PRO A 23 -19.92 -3.88 4.71
N GLU A 24 -21.19 -4.22 4.73
CA GLU A 24 -21.79 -4.98 5.86
C GLU A 24 -21.12 -6.32 6.07
N GLN A 25 -20.78 -6.99 4.96
CA GLN A 25 -20.09 -8.30 4.95
C GLN A 25 -18.86 -8.20 4.03
N PRO A 26 -17.71 -7.74 4.56
CA PRO A 26 -16.53 -7.58 3.75
C PRO A 26 -15.93 -8.92 3.32
N ALA A 27 -15.53 -9.02 2.05
CA ALA A 27 -14.79 -10.16 1.52
C ALA A 27 -13.39 -10.25 2.11
N GLY A 28 -12.79 -9.11 2.44
CA GLY A 28 -11.49 -8.94 3.07
C GLY A 28 -11.30 -7.50 3.52
N ALA A 29 -10.11 -7.14 4.00
CA ALA A 29 -9.79 -5.77 4.38
C ALA A 29 -8.41 -5.33 3.87
N ALA A 30 -8.34 -4.11 3.35
CA ALA A 30 -7.13 -3.54 2.78
C ALA A 30 -6.67 -2.26 3.48
N VAL A 31 -5.35 -2.12 3.63
CA VAL A 31 -4.67 -0.91 4.10
C VAL A 31 -4.04 -0.20 2.89
N LEU A 32 -4.29 1.11 2.76
CA LEU A 32 -3.80 1.93 1.66
C LEU A 32 -2.80 2.98 2.16
N CYS A 33 -1.56 2.90 1.67
CA CYS A 33 -0.42 3.68 2.11
C CYS A 33 -0.05 4.76 1.09
N HIS A 34 -0.04 6.04 1.51
CA HIS A 34 0.25 7.18 0.63
C HIS A 34 1.75 7.40 0.39
N ALA A 35 2.08 8.27 -0.56
CA ALA A 35 3.45 8.67 -0.90
C ALA A 35 4.15 9.41 0.26
N HIS A 36 5.43 9.78 0.03
CA HIS A 36 6.33 10.34 1.03
C HIS A 36 5.74 11.55 1.76
N PRO A 37 5.68 11.52 3.11
CA PRO A 37 5.11 12.59 3.93
C PRO A 37 5.68 13.97 3.65
N GLU A 38 7.00 14.09 3.58
CA GLU A 38 7.69 15.38 3.40
C GLU A 38 7.60 15.93 1.97
N TYR A 39 7.20 15.10 0.99
CA TYR A 39 6.94 15.53 -0.39
C TYR A 39 5.45 15.71 -0.70
N GLY A 40 4.65 16.02 0.32
CA GLY A 40 3.22 16.29 0.17
C GLY A 40 2.34 15.05 0.09
N GLY A 41 2.86 13.90 0.51
CA GLY A 41 2.10 12.67 0.63
C GLY A 41 0.98 12.79 1.66
N THR A 42 -0.23 12.40 1.27
CA THR A 42 -1.41 12.31 2.13
C THR A 42 -2.34 11.22 1.62
N MET A 43 -3.21 10.73 2.48
CA MET A 43 -4.28 9.78 2.11
C MET A 43 -5.26 10.31 1.06
N SER A 44 -5.16 11.60 0.68
CA SER A 44 -6.04 12.25 -0.30
C SER A 44 -5.41 12.39 -1.69
N ASN A 45 -4.15 12.03 -1.87
CA ASN A 45 -3.53 12.02 -3.20
C ASN A 45 -4.25 11.02 -4.12
N ALA A 46 -4.47 11.42 -5.37
CA ALA A 46 -5.39 10.79 -6.30
C ALA A 46 -5.34 9.25 -6.42
N PRO A 47 -4.17 8.58 -6.44
CA PRO A 47 -4.11 7.12 -6.49
C PRO A 47 -4.80 6.43 -5.30
N ILE A 48 -4.67 6.98 -4.10
CA ILE A 48 -5.16 6.36 -2.87
C ILE A 48 -6.70 6.28 -2.82
N PRO A 49 -7.46 7.37 -2.96
CA PRO A 49 -8.93 7.28 -3.01
C PRO A 49 -9.44 6.55 -4.27
N ALA A 50 -8.69 6.50 -5.37
CA ALA A 50 -9.07 5.72 -6.54
C ALA A 50 -9.04 4.22 -6.23
N MET A 51 -7.94 3.72 -5.64
CA MET A 51 -7.83 2.33 -5.18
C MET A 51 -8.90 1.99 -4.13
N GLN A 52 -9.19 2.90 -3.19
CA GLN A 52 -10.23 2.70 -2.19
C GLN A 52 -11.61 2.44 -2.81
N ARG A 53 -12.01 3.26 -3.80
CA ARG A 53 -13.30 3.08 -4.50
C ARG A 53 -13.38 1.78 -5.31
N ALA A 54 -12.27 1.39 -5.94
CA ALA A 54 -12.22 0.13 -6.69
C ALA A 54 -12.34 -1.09 -5.76
N LEU A 55 -11.68 -1.07 -4.61
CA LEU A 55 -11.81 -2.13 -3.59
C LEU A 55 -13.22 -2.21 -3.00
N GLU A 56 -13.90 -1.07 -2.84
CA GLU A 56 -15.31 -1.05 -2.43
C GLU A 56 -16.20 -1.77 -3.45
N ALA A 57 -15.96 -1.57 -4.74
CA ALA A 57 -16.71 -2.25 -5.81
C ALA A 57 -16.53 -3.77 -5.76
N GLU A 58 -15.37 -4.26 -5.32
CA GLU A 58 -15.06 -5.68 -5.10
C GLU A 58 -15.54 -6.20 -3.72
N GLY A 59 -16.24 -5.39 -2.95
CA GLY A 59 -16.77 -5.80 -1.64
C GLY A 59 -15.73 -5.87 -0.52
N TRP A 60 -14.58 -5.22 -0.67
CA TRP A 60 -13.55 -5.16 0.35
C TRP A 60 -13.73 -3.96 1.29
N ALA A 61 -13.51 -4.18 2.59
CA ALA A 61 -13.27 -3.07 3.50
C ALA A 61 -11.92 -2.44 3.18
N SER A 62 -11.80 -1.11 3.28
CA SER A 62 -10.53 -0.46 2.98
C SER A 62 -10.31 0.78 3.86
N LEU A 63 -9.11 0.86 4.42
CA LEU A 63 -8.64 1.97 5.23
C LEU A 63 -7.53 2.70 4.48
N ARG A 64 -7.76 3.97 4.14
CA ARG A 64 -6.69 4.91 3.82
C ARG A 64 -6.44 5.82 5.02
N PHE A 65 -5.19 6.09 5.32
CA PHE A 65 -4.82 6.86 6.50
C PHE A 65 -3.66 7.80 6.22
N ASN A 66 -3.45 8.77 7.08
CA ASN A 66 -2.27 9.62 7.08
C ASN A 66 -1.21 9.03 8.00
N PHE A 67 0.00 8.84 7.47
CA PHE A 67 1.16 8.47 8.29
C PHE A 67 1.40 9.48 9.41
N ARG A 68 2.17 9.08 10.42
CA ARG A 68 2.59 9.94 11.53
C ARG A 68 3.14 11.28 11.04
N GLY A 69 2.83 12.37 11.76
CA GLY A 69 3.25 13.72 11.40
C GLY A 69 2.49 14.36 10.24
N VAL A 70 1.56 13.63 9.59
CA VAL A 70 0.78 14.15 8.46
C VAL A 70 -0.61 14.55 8.93
N ARG A 71 -0.99 15.82 8.68
CA ARG A 71 -2.31 16.39 9.01
C ARG A 71 -2.68 16.23 10.49
N LEU A 72 -3.70 15.37 10.82
CA LEU A 72 -4.17 15.16 12.18
C LEU A 72 -3.59 13.92 12.84
N SER A 73 -2.70 13.21 12.15
CA SER A 73 -1.95 12.09 12.72
C SER A 73 -0.86 12.60 13.65
N GLU A 74 -0.76 12.01 14.83
CA GLU A 74 0.26 12.35 15.83
C GLU A 74 1.67 11.92 15.37
N GLY A 75 2.68 12.35 16.14
CA GLY A 75 4.08 12.02 15.88
C GLY A 75 4.72 12.94 14.85
N VAL A 76 5.87 12.50 14.34
CA VAL A 76 6.67 13.17 13.31
C VAL A 76 7.15 12.13 12.31
N TYR A 77 7.53 12.56 11.12
CA TYR A 77 8.14 11.67 10.11
C TYR A 77 9.33 10.91 10.72
N GLY A 78 9.30 9.59 10.59
CA GLY A 78 10.23 8.65 11.24
C GLY A 78 11.22 7.97 10.29
N GLY A 79 11.51 8.57 9.10
CA GLY A 79 12.47 8.04 8.14
C GLY A 79 12.07 6.70 7.52
N GLY A 80 10.77 6.41 7.45
CA GLY A 80 10.22 5.14 6.96
C GLY A 80 10.15 4.04 8.03
N ILE A 81 10.96 4.10 9.08
CA ILE A 81 10.95 3.11 10.17
C ILE A 81 9.74 3.28 11.09
N GLY A 82 9.42 4.53 11.42
CA GLY A 82 8.22 4.87 12.20
C GLY A 82 6.96 4.50 11.45
N GLU A 83 6.91 4.81 10.16
CA GLU A 83 5.75 4.57 9.28
C GLU A 83 5.46 3.07 9.09
N VAL A 84 6.48 2.20 9.21
CA VAL A 84 6.28 0.73 9.27
C VAL A 84 5.39 0.34 10.46
N LYS A 85 5.54 0.98 11.62
CA LYS A 85 4.69 0.75 12.79
C LYS A 85 3.27 1.30 12.60
N ASP A 86 3.11 2.35 11.78
CA ASP A 86 1.80 2.86 11.40
C ASP A 86 1.03 1.84 10.55
N VAL A 87 1.71 1.21 9.58
CA VAL A 87 1.12 0.14 8.75
C VAL A 87 0.68 -1.04 9.62
N ARG A 88 1.51 -1.48 10.58
CA ARG A 88 1.16 -2.59 11.48
C ARG A 88 -0.06 -2.26 12.34
N GLY A 89 -0.12 -1.06 12.91
CA GLY A 89 -1.30 -0.61 13.63
C GLY A 89 -2.55 -0.52 12.74
N ALA A 90 -2.40 -0.12 11.48
CA ALA A 90 -3.49 -0.11 10.50
C ALA A 90 -3.98 -1.53 10.17
N LEU A 91 -3.06 -2.50 10.00
CA LEU A 91 -3.39 -3.91 9.80
C LEU A 91 -4.14 -4.48 11.00
N ASP A 92 -3.69 -4.21 12.21
CA ASP A 92 -4.38 -4.62 13.44
C ASP A 92 -5.79 -4.02 13.55
N TYR A 93 -5.94 -2.76 13.16
CA TYR A 93 -7.24 -2.10 13.15
C TYR A 93 -8.20 -2.75 12.14
N VAL A 94 -7.77 -2.94 10.88
CA VAL A 94 -8.66 -3.50 9.85
C VAL A 94 -8.96 -4.98 10.05
N SER A 95 -8.08 -5.74 10.71
CA SER A 95 -8.33 -7.15 11.05
C SER A 95 -9.53 -7.34 11.96
N GLN A 96 -9.82 -6.35 12.84
CA GLN A 96 -10.99 -6.36 13.71
C GLN A 96 -12.30 -6.06 12.96
N LEU A 97 -12.21 -5.44 11.80
CA LEU A 97 -13.37 -5.09 10.96
C LEU A 97 -13.82 -6.26 10.08
N ALA A 98 -12.90 -7.17 9.77
CA ALA A 98 -13.11 -8.36 8.93
C ALA A 98 -12.47 -9.61 9.58
N PRO A 99 -12.99 -10.09 10.74
CA PRO A 99 -12.37 -11.20 11.47
C PRO A 99 -12.31 -12.47 10.63
N GLY A 100 -11.12 -13.09 10.56
CA GLY A 100 -10.88 -14.33 9.81
C GLY A 100 -10.92 -14.18 8.30
N LYS A 101 -10.93 -12.95 7.79
CA LYS A 101 -10.89 -12.66 6.36
C LYS A 101 -9.46 -12.26 5.94
N PRO A 102 -9.11 -12.43 4.65
CA PRO A 102 -7.81 -12.03 4.14
C PRO A 102 -7.57 -10.52 4.30
N LEU A 103 -6.32 -10.16 4.60
CA LEU A 103 -5.87 -8.79 4.58
C LEU A 103 -5.03 -8.51 3.35
N ALA A 104 -5.02 -7.26 2.93
CA ALA A 104 -4.19 -6.76 1.85
C ALA A 104 -3.52 -5.42 2.22
N VAL A 105 -2.38 -5.16 1.61
CA VAL A 105 -1.74 -3.84 1.65
C VAL A 105 -1.52 -3.36 0.22
N ALA A 106 -1.89 -2.12 -0.06
CA ALA A 106 -1.51 -1.45 -1.29
C ALA A 106 -0.88 -0.09 -0.97
N GLY A 107 0.30 0.16 -1.52
CA GLY A 107 1.00 1.41 -1.29
C GLY A 107 1.44 2.07 -2.59
N TRP A 108 1.48 3.41 -2.59
CA TRP A 108 1.97 4.21 -3.70
C TRP A 108 3.29 4.89 -3.35
N SER A 109 4.29 4.78 -4.24
CA SER A 109 5.60 5.39 -4.08
C SER A 109 6.28 4.97 -2.77
N PHE A 110 6.70 5.87 -1.91
CA PHE A 110 7.18 5.60 -0.55
C PHE A 110 6.25 4.64 0.21
N GLY A 111 4.93 4.84 0.11
CA GLY A 111 3.94 3.99 0.79
C GLY A 111 3.98 2.54 0.33
N SER A 112 4.46 2.24 -0.88
CA SER A 112 4.65 0.86 -1.36
C SER A 112 5.76 0.15 -0.60
N LEU A 113 6.89 0.83 -0.37
CA LEU A 113 8.04 0.27 0.37
C LEU A 113 7.73 0.10 1.86
N VAL A 114 7.12 1.13 2.47
CA VAL A 114 6.70 1.06 3.89
C VAL A 114 5.60 0.02 4.08
N GLY A 115 4.65 -0.04 3.15
CA GLY A 115 3.58 -1.05 3.14
C GLY A 115 4.12 -2.46 3.08
N LEU A 116 5.05 -2.73 2.16
CA LEU A 116 5.75 -4.01 2.05
C LEU A 116 6.45 -4.37 3.37
N HIS A 117 7.19 -3.41 3.94
CA HIS A 117 7.95 -3.64 5.17
C HIS A 117 7.02 -3.89 6.38
N GLY A 118 5.92 -3.16 6.49
CA GLY A 118 4.94 -3.32 7.57
C GLY A 118 4.19 -4.65 7.49
N ALA A 119 3.84 -5.08 6.28
CA ALA A 119 3.08 -6.30 6.02
C ALA A 119 3.94 -7.57 6.04
N CYS A 120 5.22 -7.47 5.67
CA CYS A 120 6.10 -8.63 5.52
C CYS A 120 6.17 -9.48 6.80
N GLY A 121 5.81 -10.75 6.66
CA GLY A 121 5.77 -11.73 7.76
C GLY A 121 4.49 -11.68 8.61
N ASP A 122 3.50 -10.90 8.25
CA ASP A 122 2.16 -11.00 8.81
C ASP A 122 1.36 -12.05 8.01
N GLU A 123 1.05 -13.17 8.65
CA GLU A 123 0.37 -14.31 8.02
C GLU A 123 -1.09 -13.99 7.63
N ARG A 124 -1.66 -12.91 8.16
CA ARG A 124 -3.02 -12.44 7.81
C ARG A 124 -3.05 -11.77 6.45
N VAL A 125 -1.89 -11.27 5.97
CA VAL A 125 -1.79 -10.55 4.69
C VAL A 125 -1.55 -11.54 3.57
N GLU A 126 -2.54 -11.69 2.70
CA GLU A 126 -2.50 -12.60 1.54
C GLU A 126 -2.07 -11.92 0.25
N SER A 127 -2.13 -10.58 0.19
CA SER A 127 -1.67 -9.83 -1.00
C SER A 127 -1.06 -8.48 -0.65
N CYS A 128 0.00 -8.11 -1.39
CA CYS A 128 0.65 -6.82 -1.27
C CYS A 128 0.85 -6.23 -2.67
N VAL A 129 0.42 -4.97 -2.85
CA VAL A 129 0.52 -4.24 -4.12
C VAL A 129 1.44 -3.05 -3.99
N LEU A 130 2.44 -3.00 -4.85
CA LEU A 130 3.52 -2.02 -4.87
C LEU A 130 3.34 -1.11 -6.09
N VAL A 131 2.67 0.04 -5.88
CA VAL A 131 2.40 1.02 -6.93
C VAL A 131 3.56 2.00 -7.02
N ALA A 132 4.24 2.00 -8.16
CA ALA A 132 5.34 2.91 -8.46
C ALA A 132 6.39 3.02 -7.32
N PRO A 133 6.94 1.88 -6.81
CA PRO A 133 8.01 1.95 -5.82
C PRO A 133 9.20 2.72 -6.41
N PRO A 134 9.80 3.68 -5.68
CA PRO A 134 10.81 4.57 -6.25
C PRO A 134 12.19 3.88 -6.35
N VAL A 135 12.26 2.79 -7.11
CA VAL A 135 13.45 1.91 -7.25
C VAL A 135 14.50 2.43 -8.23
N SER A 136 14.14 3.42 -9.06
CA SER A 136 15.08 4.06 -10.00
C SER A 136 15.71 5.34 -9.43
N THR A 137 15.42 5.69 -8.19
CA THR A 137 16.04 6.83 -7.51
C THR A 137 17.36 6.36 -6.86
N GLY A 138 18.44 7.08 -7.15
CA GLY A 138 19.70 6.85 -6.43
C GLY A 138 19.55 7.18 -4.92
N PRO A 139 20.64 7.13 -4.13
CA PRO A 139 20.62 7.24 -2.66
C PRO A 139 20.18 8.60 -2.08
N ARG A 140 19.48 9.41 -2.86
CA ARG A 140 19.05 10.77 -2.50
C ARG A 140 17.70 10.87 -1.76
N MET A 141 16.99 9.77 -1.61
CA MET A 141 15.76 9.73 -0.82
C MET A 141 15.99 8.82 0.37
N ASP A 142 15.66 9.31 1.57
CA ASP A 142 15.55 8.46 2.77
C ASP A 142 14.37 7.51 2.59
N LEU A 143 14.63 6.40 1.91
CA LEU A 143 13.65 5.37 1.67
C LEU A 143 13.85 4.24 2.68
N PRO A 144 12.77 3.66 3.18
CA PRO A 144 12.89 2.50 4.04
C PRO A 144 13.62 1.37 3.28
N VAL A 145 14.56 0.76 3.94
CA VAL A 145 15.24 -0.41 3.42
C VAL A 145 14.22 -1.52 3.23
N SER A 146 14.28 -2.26 2.12
CA SER A 146 13.44 -3.43 1.92
C SER A 146 13.57 -4.40 3.11
N PRO A 147 12.50 -5.14 3.46
CA PRO A 147 12.63 -6.19 4.47
C PRO A 147 13.77 -7.15 4.12
N PRO A 148 14.39 -7.82 5.11
CA PRO A 148 15.39 -8.84 4.83
C PRO A 148 14.86 -9.88 3.83
N LEU A 149 15.68 -10.22 2.81
CA LEU A 149 15.27 -11.17 1.75
C LEU A 149 14.80 -12.52 2.29
N GLU A 150 15.42 -12.99 3.37
CA GLU A 150 15.02 -14.23 4.06
C GLU A 150 13.57 -14.16 4.59
N ARG A 151 13.19 -12.99 5.10
CA ARG A 151 11.82 -12.76 5.60
C ARG A 151 10.82 -12.66 4.46
N LEU A 152 11.19 -12.03 3.36
CA LEU A 152 10.38 -11.97 2.14
C LEU A 152 10.22 -13.36 1.52
N ALA A 153 11.27 -14.15 1.44
CA ALA A 153 11.25 -15.51 0.89
C ALA A 153 10.37 -16.47 1.70
N ALA A 154 10.24 -16.27 3.01
CA ALA A 154 9.38 -17.06 3.88
C ALA A 154 7.90 -16.59 3.84
N TRP A 155 7.63 -15.39 3.35
CA TRP A 155 6.29 -14.82 3.32
C TRP A 155 5.52 -15.28 2.07
N ARG A 156 4.31 -15.76 2.27
CA ARG A 156 3.49 -16.40 1.22
C ARG A 156 2.52 -15.46 0.51
N ALA A 157 2.48 -14.18 0.90
CA ALA A 157 1.60 -13.24 0.24
C ALA A 157 1.92 -13.08 -1.25
N ARG A 158 0.88 -12.98 -2.05
CA ARG A 158 1.01 -12.66 -3.47
C ARG A 158 1.48 -11.21 -3.61
N LEU A 159 2.44 -10.97 -4.49
CA LEU A 159 2.99 -9.64 -4.76
C LEU A 159 2.64 -9.18 -6.19
N LEU A 160 2.13 -7.95 -6.29
CA LEU A 160 2.01 -7.21 -7.54
C LEU A 160 2.86 -5.95 -7.45
N ALA A 161 3.76 -5.76 -8.40
CA ALA A 161 4.48 -4.52 -8.61
C ALA A 161 4.01 -3.86 -9.90
N LEU A 162 3.73 -2.54 -9.89
CA LEU A 162 3.30 -1.85 -11.09
C LEU A 162 3.87 -0.43 -11.18
N CYS A 163 4.16 0.02 -12.41
CA CYS A 163 4.54 1.40 -12.71
C CYS A 163 4.03 1.84 -14.08
N GLY A 164 4.25 3.10 -14.42
CA GLY A 164 3.99 3.64 -15.75
C GLY A 164 5.25 3.70 -16.61
N THR A 165 5.10 3.66 -17.95
CA THR A 165 6.26 3.78 -18.86
C THR A 165 6.91 5.16 -18.85
N LYS A 166 6.22 6.19 -18.31
CA LYS A 166 6.73 7.56 -18.14
C LYS A 166 7.10 7.91 -16.70
N ASP A 167 7.14 6.91 -15.81
CA ASP A 167 7.50 7.12 -14.42
C ASP A 167 9.01 7.36 -14.28
N GLN A 168 9.38 8.55 -13.81
CA GLN A 168 10.77 8.97 -13.65
C GLN A 168 11.44 8.38 -12.38
N PHE A 169 10.65 7.90 -11.42
CA PHE A 169 11.13 7.34 -10.15
C PHE A 169 11.12 5.80 -10.13
N CYS A 170 10.39 5.19 -11.07
CA CYS A 170 10.21 3.76 -11.17
C CYS A 170 10.18 3.35 -12.64
N LYS A 171 11.35 3.13 -13.23
CA LYS A 171 11.44 2.67 -14.62
C LYS A 171 11.03 1.20 -14.72
N PRO A 172 10.35 0.79 -15.81
CA PRO A 172 9.92 -0.59 -16.00
C PRO A 172 11.02 -1.64 -15.77
N GLU A 173 12.19 -1.43 -16.36
CA GLU A 173 13.32 -2.37 -16.28
C GLU A 173 13.90 -2.47 -14.86
N ASP A 174 13.88 -1.40 -14.09
CA ASP A 174 14.32 -1.41 -12.70
C ASP A 174 13.28 -2.06 -11.80
N LEU A 175 11.98 -1.81 -12.08
CA LEU A 175 10.88 -2.44 -11.37
C LEU A 175 10.89 -3.96 -11.54
N GLU A 176 11.01 -4.44 -12.77
CA GLU A 176 11.05 -5.89 -13.08
C GLU A 176 12.17 -6.58 -12.33
N ARG A 177 13.38 -6.02 -12.40
CA ARG A 177 14.55 -6.56 -11.68
C ARG A 177 14.30 -6.60 -10.18
N TRP A 178 13.92 -5.46 -9.59
CA TRP A 178 13.72 -5.34 -8.16
C TRP A 178 12.56 -6.21 -7.65
N ALA A 179 11.45 -6.27 -8.37
CA ALA A 179 10.30 -7.08 -7.98
C ALA A 179 10.66 -8.57 -7.89
N HIS A 180 11.43 -9.09 -8.85
CA HIS A 180 11.87 -10.48 -8.84
C HIS A 180 12.97 -10.77 -7.81
N GLU A 181 13.76 -9.76 -7.41
CA GLU A 181 14.67 -9.87 -6.26
C GLU A 181 13.87 -9.95 -4.94
N VAL A 182 12.79 -9.18 -4.82
CA VAL A 182 11.90 -9.19 -3.64
C VAL A 182 11.12 -10.50 -3.55
N SER A 183 10.55 -10.95 -4.66
CA SER A 183 9.84 -12.22 -4.78
C SER A 183 9.92 -12.74 -6.20
N PRO A 184 10.54 -13.91 -6.44
CA PRO A 184 10.59 -14.51 -7.78
C PRO A 184 9.22 -14.76 -8.42
N ALA A 185 8.16 -14.88 -7.61
CA ALA A 185 6.79 -15.07 -8.05
C ALA A 185 5.98 -13.76 -8.17
N ALA A 186 6.61 -12.59 -7.99
CA ALA A 186 5.93 -11.31 -8.09
C ALA A 186 5.35 -11.11 -9.50
N GLU A 187 4.08 -10.71 -9.57
CA GLU A 187 3.50 -10.22 -10.83
C GLU A 187 3.99 -8.79 -11.08
N VAL A 188 4.35 -8.49 -12.34
CA VAL A 188 4.70 -7.13 -12.76
C VAL A 188 3.70 -6.66 -13.82
N ARG A 189 3.24 -5.42 -13.69
CA ARG A 189 2.35 -4.75 -14.63
C ARG A 189 2.90 -3.38 -14.99
N ILE A 190 2.97 -3.09 -16.28
CA ILE A 190 3.39 -1.80 -16.79
C ILE A 190 2.18 -1.12 -17.44
N ILE A 191 1.89 0.11 -17.02
CA ILE A 191 0.80 0.91 -17.59
C ILE A 191 1.40 1.87 -18.63
N GLU A 192 1.08 1.62 -19.89
CA GLU A 192 1.59 2.43 -21.01
C GLU A 192 1.13 3.88 -20.90
N GLY A 193 2.05 4.82 -21.07
CA GLY A 193 1.81 6.25 -21.03
C GLY A 193 1.63 6.86 -19.65
N ALA A 194 1.51 6.07 -18.59
CA ALA A 194 1.34 6.57 -17.23
C ALA A 194 2.64 7.16 -16.68
N ASP A 195 2.51 8.27 -15.96
CA ASP A 195 3.55 8.87 -15.13
C ASP A 195 3.45 8.35 -13.67
N HIS A 196 4.29 8.89 -12.79
CA HIS A 196 4.32 8.53 -11.36
C HIS A 196 2.99 8.78 -10.63
N TYR A 197 2.20 9.74 -11.08
CA TYR A 197 0.97 10.19 -10.43
C TYR A 197 -0.29 9.53 -10.99
N PHE A 198 -0.22 8.87 -12.13
CA PHE A 198 -1.31 8.16 -12.80
C PHE A 198 -2.57 9.00 -13.08
N TYR A 199 -2.49 10.33 -13.17
CA TYR A 199 -3.68 11.18 -13.28
C TYR A 199 -4.61 10.81 -14.44
N GLU A 200 -4.05 10.45 -15.60
CA GLU A 200 -4.82 10.03 -16.77
C GLU A 200 -5.13 8.52 -16.77
N HIS A 201 -4.58 7.77 -15.81
CA HIS A 201 -4.66 6.30 -15.76
C HIS A 201 -5.21 5.77 -14.43
N LEU A 202 -5.87 6.62 -13.63
CA LEU A 202 -6.36 6.25 -12.29
C LEU A 202 -7.37 5.10 -12.32
N GLU A 203 -8.22 5.03 -13.36
CA GLU A 203 -9.19 3.95 -13.52
C GLU A 203 -8.47 2.62 -13.79
N GLN A 204 -7.53 2.61 -14.74
CA GLN A 204 -6.75 1.42 -15.07
C GLN A 204 -5.93 0.95 -13.86
N LEU A 205 -5.23 1.87 -13.19
CA LEU A 205 -4.48 1.60 -11.97
C LEU A 205 -5.37 0.95 -10.90
N SER A 206 -6.44 1.62 -10.53
CA SER A 206 -7.29 1.20 -9.41
C SER A 206 -8.00 -0.12 -9.68
N LYS A 207 -8.44 -0.35 -10.92
CA LYS A 207 -9.01 -1.63 -11.38
C LYS A 207 -7.97 -2.75 -11.27
N THR A 208 -6.75 -2.55 -11.81
CA THR A 208 -5.67 -3.54 -11.72
C THR A 208 -5.36 -3.94 -10.28
N VAL A 209 -5.30 -2.96 -9.37
CA VAL A 209 -5.04 -3.20 -7.95
C VAL A 209 -6.18 -3.98 -7.30
N ALA A 210 -7.43 -3.57 -7.53
CA ALA A 210 -8.59 -4.20 -6.91
C ALA A 210 -8.80 -5.63 -7.42
N GLU A 211 -8.68 -5.88 -8.72
CA GLU A 211 -8.77 -7.21 -9.30
C GLU A 211 -7.70 -8.16 -8.77
N PHE A 212 -6.45 -7.68 -8.59
CA PHE A 212 -5.39 -8.48 -8.01
C PHE A 212 -5.68 -8.85 -6.55
N ILE A 213 -6.13 -7.90 -5.75
CA ILE A 213 -6.44 -8.12 -4.33
C ILE A 213 -7.66 -9.04 -4.17
N ALA A 214 -8.73 -8.83 -4.96
CA ALA A 214 -9.97 -9.60 -4.87
C ALA A 214 -9.87 -11.02 -5.42
N LYS A 215 -8.82 -11.33 -6.20
CA LYS A 215 -8.62 -12.66 -6.77
C LYS A 215 -8.28 -13.65 -5.66
N ALA A 216 -9.22 -14.55 -5.34
CA ALA A 216 -8.95 -15.65 -4.43
C ALA A 216 -7.87 -16.59 -5.00
N GLU A 217 -7.01 -17.14 -4.16
CA GLU A 217 -6.23 -18.32 -4.56
C GLU A 217 -7.19 -19.49 -4.79
N THR A 218 -7.14 -20.04 -5.98
CA THR A 218 -7.83 -21.29 -6.36
C THR A 218 -6.98 -22.49 -5.94
#